data_88c7231d2de53f5a80876bbb0af849ae
#
_entry.id   88c7231d2de53f5a80876bbb0af849ae
#
_cell.length_a   1.000
_cell.length_b   1.000
_cell.length_c   1.000
_cell.angle_alpha   90.00
_cell.angle_beta   90.00
_cell.angle_gamma   90.00
#
_symmetry.space_group_name_H-M   'P 1'
#
loop_
_entity.id
_entity.type
_entity.pdbx_description
1 polymer ?
#
loop_
_entity_poly.entity_id
_entity_poly.type
_entity_poly.pdbx_seq_one_letter_code
_entity_poly.pdbx_strand_id
1 'polypeptide(L)'
;MTRLIKRWIASAMLSMSIVGATVGMSYGQDKVVRIGFQKYGKLVLLKSKGTLEDKLKAAGFKVVWTEFPSGPPLLEALNVGAIDLGNTGEAPPIFAQAAGAPIQYVAYEPPAPKGEAILVPKDSKLNSVADLKGKKVALNKGSNVHYLLVKALEKAGVKYSEIEPVFLAPADARAAFERGAVDAWVIWDPFQAAAEAATGARTLADGTGIVSNYQFYFSSKKFVESDPKIVDLVLAQLGEVDDWAKGDIHAVAEQLAPAIGLSVPVVEVALKRQSYGIKPITESVINDQQQVADTFFALGLIPKQIKISDVARRSGS
;
A
#
# COMPACT_ATOMS: atom_id res chain seq x y z
N MET A 1 7.82 43.60 -78.75
CA MET A 1 7.47 45.01 -78.92
C MET A 1 7.11 45.64 -77.61
N THR A 2 7.89 46.51 -77.26
CA THR A 2 7.93 47.89 -76.74
C THR A 2 7.68 47.99 -75.25
N ARG A 3 8.77 48.24 -74.56
CA ARG A 3 9.32 49.54 -74.10
C ARG A 3 8.54 50.22 -72.98
N LEU A 4 9.20 50.33 -71.80
CA LEU A 4 9.72 51.52 -71.15
C LEU A 4 8.67 52.17 -70.21
N ILE A 5 8.89 52.72 -69.02
CA ILE A 5 9.97 53.50 -68.43
C ILE A 5 9.73 53.60 -66.94
N LYS A 6 10.82 53.58 -66.14
CA LYS A 6 11.14 54.09 -64.79
C LYS A 6 10.18 55.15 -64.20
N ARG A 7 10.01 55.09 -62.83
CA ARG A 7 10.26 56.26 -61.94
C ARG A 7 10.43 55.83 -60.52
N TRP A 8 11.51 56.28 -59.94
CA TRP A 8 11.95 56.22 -58.55
C TRP A 8 11.12 57.19 -57.68
N ILE A 9 10.65 56.79 -56.48
CA ILE A 9 10.46 57.68 -55.32
C ILE A 9 10.92 56.89 -54.09
N ALA A 10 11.96 57.41 -53.45
CA ALA A 10 12.44 56.98 -52.16
C ALA A 10 11.49 57.56 -51.08
N SER A 11 11.04 56.72 -50.18
CA SER A 11 10.46 57.18 -48.89
C SER A 11 11.06 56.29 -47.79
N ALA A 12 11.94 56.92 -47.01
CA ALA A 12 12.48 56.37 -45.79
C ALA A 12 11.33 56.32 -44.74
N MET A 13 10.94 55.11 -44.32
CA MET A 13 10.15 54.91 -43.12
C MET A 13 11.05 54.31 -42.03
N LEU A 14 11.26 55.07 -41.01
CA LEU A 14 11.95 54.77 -39.77
C LEU A 14 11.12 53.71 -39.04
N SER A 15 11.51 52.44 -39.13
CA SER A 15 10.89 51.34 -38.43
C SER A 15 11.42 51.31 -37.01
N MET A 16 10.64 51.84 -36.06
CA MET A 16 10.89 51.76 -34.64
C MET A 16 10.55 50.35 -34.15
N SER A 17 11.58 49.49 -34.03
CA SER A 17 11.43 48.13 -33.52
C SER A 17 11.19 48.22 -32.00
N ILE A 18 9.92 48.09 -31.58
CA ILE A 18 9.58 47.85 -30.19
C ILE A 18 9.94 46.39 -29.90
N VAL A 19 11.08 46.17 -29.27
CA VAL A 19 11.43 44.90 -28.66
C VAL A 19 10.55 44.77 -27.41
N GLY A 20 9.34 44.20 -27.58
CA GLY A 20 8.54 43.77 -26.47
C GLY A 20 9.19 42.55 -25.81
N ALA A 21 9.88 42.78 -24.68
CA ALA A 21 10.26 41.66 -23.82
C ALA A 21 9.01 41.03 -23.26
N THR A 22 8.49 40.01 -23.96
CA THR A 22 7.55 39.07 -23.37
C THR A 22 8.30 38.29 -22.29
N VAL A 23 8.17 38.73 -21.06
CA VAL A 23 8.48 37.88 -19.90
C VAL A 23 7.48 36.75 -19.96
N GLY A 24 7.88 35.68 -20.63
CA GLY A 24 7.16 34.43 -20.61
C GLY A 24 7.19 33.95 -19.18
N MET A 25 6.10 34.18 -18.42
CA MET A 25 5.84 33.40 -17.22
C MET A 25 5.74 31.94 -17.68
N SER A 26 6.84 31.23 -17.59
CA SER A 26 6.84 29.77 -17.63
C SER A 26 6.03 29.32 -16.41
N TYR A 27 4.74 29.10 -16.62
CA TYR A 27 3.95 28.30 -15.69
C TYR A 27 4.58 26.91 -15.74
N GLY A 28 5.51 26.65 -14.84
CA GLY A 28 6.05 25.32 -14.65
C GLY A 28 4.86 24.38 -14.43
N GLN A 29 4.73 23.39 -15.30
CA GLN A 29 3.71 22.36 -15.15
C GLN A 29 3.94 21.73 -13.78
N ASP A 30 2.94 21.79 -12.87
CA ASP A 30 3.06 21.20 -11.55
C ASP A 30 3.52 19.75 -11.69
N LYS A 31 4.56 19.39 -10.96
CA LYS A 31 4.99 18.00 -10.88
C LYS A 31 3.87 17.17 -10.23
N VAL A 32 3.81 15.89 -10.53
CA VAL A 32 2.77 14.99 -10.01
C VAL A 32 3.41 13.97 -9.08
N VAL A 33 2.84 13.81 -7.89
CA VAL A 33 3.08 12.68 -7.01
C VAL A 33 1.91 11.71 -7.13
N ARG A 34 2.16 10.47 -7.50
CA ARG A 34 1.15 9.43 -7.66
C ARG A 34 1.22 8.48 -6.47
N ILE A 35 0.16 8.41 -5.69
CA ILE A 35 0.12 7.63 -4.45
C ILE A 35 -0.90 6.50 -4.58
N GLY A 36 -0.41 5.26 -4.43
CA GLY A 36 -1.26 4.09 -4.32
C GLY A 36 -1.69 3.85 -2.88
N PHE A 37 -2.98 3.55 -2.68
CA PHE A 37 -3.53 3.25 -1.36
C PHE A 37 -4.48 2.05 -1.41
N GLN A 38 -4.78 1.50 -0.24
CA GLN A 38 -5.76 0.44 -0.03
C GLN A 38 -6.82 0.94 0.97
N LYS A 39 -7.94 0.22 1.12
CA LYS A 39 -8.95 0.50 2.16
C LYS A 39 -8.43 0.22 3.60
N TYR A 40 -7.14 0.11 3.77
CA TYR A 40 -6.44 -0.15 5.03
C TYR A 40 -5.19 0.75 5.15
N GLY A 41 -4.79 1.03 6.41
CA GLY A 41 -3.59 1.81 6.71
C GLY A 41 -3.80 3.31 6.69
N LYS A 42 -2.70 4.06 6.86
CA LYS A 42 -2.77 5.51 7.08
C LYS A 42 -2.88 6.32 5.79
N LEU A 43 -2.54 5.75 4.60
CA LEU A 43 -2.67 6.47 3.32
C LEU A 43 -4.12 6.76 2.96
N VAL A 44 -5.06 5.81 3.19
CA VAL A 44 -6.49 6.08 2.96
C VAL A 44 -7.01 7.15 3.93
N LEU A 45 -6.50 7.17 5.16
CA LEU A 45 -6.84 8.17 6.15
C LEU A 45 -6.28 9.54 5.79
N LEU A 46 -5.01 9.62 5.37
CA LEU A 46 -4.38 10.86 4.87
C LEU A 46 -5.15 11.43 3.67
N LYS A 47 -5.52 10.56 2.72
CA LYS A 47 -6.38 10.94 1.59
C LYS A 47 -7.73 11.49 2.04
N SER A 48 -8.42 10.83 2.98
CA SER A 48 -9.73 11.27 3.46
C SER A 48 -9.66 12.59 4.22
N LYS A 49 -8.53 12.89 4.87
CA LYS A 49 -8.29 14.16 5.58
C LYS A 49 -8.01 15.33 4.63
N GLY A 50 -7.45 15.07 3.44
CA GLY A 50 -7.22 16.07 2.40
C GLY A 50 -6.12 17.10 2.71
N THR A 51 -5.28 16.87 3.73
CA THR A 51 -4.24 17.84 4.15
C THR A 51 -2.97 17.77 3.30
N LEU A 52 -2.72 16.64 2.65
CA LEU A 52 -1.52 16.44 1.82
C LEU A 52 -1.56 17.30 0.55
N GLU A 53 -2.73 17.49 -0.03
CA GLU A 53 -2.94 18.24 -1.26
C GLU A 53 -2.39 19.67 -1.16
N ASP A 54 -2.73 20.39 -0.09
CA ASP A 54 -2.28 21.76 0.14
C ASP A 54 -0.76 21.82 0.39
N LYS A 55 -0.21 20.87 1.14
CA LYS A 55 1.24 20.79 1.40
C LYS A 55 2.03 20.53 0.13
N LEU A 56 1.56 19.60 -0.70
CA LEU A 56 2.20 19.28 -1.98
C LEU A 56 2.07 20.43 -2.98
N LYS A 57 0.91 21.10 -3.03
CA LYS A 57 0.71 22.28 -3.89
C LYS A 57 1.69 23.39 -3.54
N ALA A 58 1.91 23.66 -2.25
CA ALA A 58 2.90 24.64 -1.80
C ALA A 58 4.33 24.28 -2.21
N ALA A 59 4.62 22.99 -2.39
CA ALA A 59 5.90 22.47 -2.89
C ALA A 59 5.97 22.38 -4.43
N GLY A 60 4.94 22.82 -5.17
CA GLY A 60 4.87 22.75 -6.65
C GLY A 60 4.48 21.39 -7.20
N PHE A 61 3.76 20.59 -6.41
CA PHE A 61 3.31 19.26 -6.80
C PHE A 61 1.79 19.13 -6.72
N LYS A 62 1.23 18.29 -7.59
CA LYS A 62 -0.14 17.76 -7.48
C LYS A 62 -0.10 16.31 -7.02
N VAL A 63 -1.07 15.89 -6.23
CA VAL A 63 -1.23 14.49 -5.87
C VAL A 63 -2.29 13.82 -6.73
N VAL A 64 -2.01 12.57 -7.12
CA VAL A 64 -2.97 11.67 -7.76
C VAL A 64 -3.05 10.40 -6.94
N TRP A 65 -4.24 10.08 -6.47
CA TRP A 65 -4.52 8.91 -5.66
C TRP A 65 -5.10 7.77 -6.50
N THR A 66 -4.56 6.57 -6.31
CA THR A 66 -5.07 5.35 -6.98
C THR A 66 -5.35 4.29 -5.93
N GLU A 67 -6.59 3.78 -5.89
CA GLU A 67 -6.98 2.69 -5.00
C GLU A 67 -6.61 1.33 -5.58
N PHE A 68 -6.09 0.44 -4.72
CA PHE A 68 -5.76 -0.94 -5.05
C PHE A 68 -6.46 -1.90 -4.09
N PRO A 69 -6.90 -3.08 -4.57
CA PRO A 69 -7.60 -4.06 -3.75
C PRO A 69 -6.69 -4.77 -2.73
N SER A 70 -5.36 -4.77 -2.97
CA SER A 70 -4.36 -5.45 -2.14
C SER A 70 -2.94 -4.99 -2.46
N GLY A 71 -1.96 -5.41 -1.65
CA GLY A 71 -0.55 -5.05 -1.80
C GLY A 71 0.11 -5.51 -3.11
N PRO A 72 -0.07 -6.76 -3.58
CA PRO A 72 0.58 -7.20 -4.80
C PRO A 72 0.31 -6.31 -6.02
N PRO A 73 -0.93 -6.01 -6.44
CA PRO A 73 -1.18 -5.11 -7.58
C PRO A 73 -0.71 -3.67 -7.35
N LEU A 74 -0.67 -3.19 -6.08
CA LEU A 74 -0.10 -1.89 -5.76
C LEU A 74 1.40 -1.86 -6.09
N LEU A 75 2.15 -2.89 -5.69
CA LEU A 75 3.59 -2.96 -5.98
C LEU A 75 3.90 -3.24 -7.45
N GLU A 76 3.02 -3.93 -8.19
CA GLU A 76 3.11 -4.01 -9.65
C GLU A 76 2.98 -2.62 -10.29
N ALA A 77 2.02 -1.80 -9.84
CA ALA A 77 1.85 -0.43 -10.31
C ALA A 77 3.09 0.45 -9.99
N LEU A 78 3.70 0.25 -8.81
CA LEU A 78 4.94 0.93 -8.45
C LEU A 78 6.11 0.47 -9.32
N ASN A 79 6.21 -0.83 -9.61
CA ASN A 79 7.23 -1.41 -10.47
C ASN A 79 7.22 -0.81 -11.89
N VAL A 80 6.05 -0.64 -12.48
CA VAL A 80 5.90 -0.06 -13.82
C VAL A 80 5.86 1.46 -13.83
N GLY A 81 6.03 2.11 -12.68
CA GLY A 81 6.04 3.57 -12.54
C GLY A 81 4.66 4.22 -12.70
N ALA A 82 3.56 3.47 -12.52
CA ALA A 82 2.21 4.03 -12.50
C ALA A 82 1.91 4.79 -11.20
N ILE A 83 2.60 4.45 -10.10
CA ILE A 83 2.62 5.18 -8.84
C ILE A 83 4.05 5.43 -8.37
N ASP A 84 4.25 6.42 -7.50
CA ASP A 84 5.55 6.83 -6.95
C ASP A 84 5.71 6.39 -5.49
N LEU A 85 4.60 6.36 -4.74
CA LEU A 85 4.54 5.96 -3.33
C LEU A 85 3.33 5.06 -3.08
N GLY A 86 3.45 4.24 -2.03
CA GLY A 86 2.34 3.42 -1.55
C GLY A 86 2.69 2.69 -0.25
N ASN A 87 1.72 1.94 0.28
CA ASN A 87 1.94 1.09 1.44
C ASN A 87 1.40 -0.31 1.22
N THR A 88 2.08 -1.27 1.79
CA THR A 88 1.60 -2.65 1.91
C THR A 88 2.07 -3.25 3.23
N GLY A 89 1.58 -4.43 3.55
CA GLY A 89 2.17 -5.19 4.64
C GLY A 89 3.50 -5.87 4.26
N GLU A 90 3.93 -6.79 5.11
CA GLU A 90 5.29 -7.36 5.09
C GLU A 90 5.56 -8.34 3.94
N ALA A 91 4.56 -9.07 3.43
CA ALA A 91 4.81 -10.09 2.43
C ALA A 91 4.86 -9.61 0.97
N PRO A 92 3.99 -8.71 0.47
CA PRO A 92 3.99 -8.28 -0.93
C PRO A 92 5.35 -7.78 -1.44
N PRO A 93 6.14 -6.97 -0.68
CA PRO A 93 7.42 -6.46 -1.15
C PRO A 93 8.47 -7.55 -1.38
N ILE A 94 8.37 -8.68 -0.68
CA ILE A 94 9.25 -9.84 -0.88
C ILE A 94 9.08 -10.37 -2.32
N PHE A 95 7.85 -10.54 -2.76
CA PHE A 95 7.54 -11.00 -4.12
C PHE A 95 7.96 -9.97 -5.17
N ALA A 96 7.68 -8.68 -4.92
CA ALA A 96 8.06 -7.60 -5.82
C ALA A 96 9.59 -7.50 -5.98
N GLN A 97 10.36 -7.54 -4.89
CA GLN A 97 11.82 -7.52 -4.92
C GLN A 97 12.39 -8.77 -5.61
N ALA A 98 11.83 -9.96 -5.34
CA ALA A 98 12.25 -11.19 -6.01
C ALA A 98 12.00 -11.14 -7.52
N ALA A 99 10.97 -10.41 -7.96
CA ALA A 99 10.68 -10.13 -9.36
C ALA A 99 11.55 -9.00 -9.96
N GLY A 100 12.38 -8.32 -9.15
CA GLY A 100 13.29 -7.26 -9.60
C GLY A 100 12.67 -5.86 -9.61
N ALA A 101 11.55 -5.64 -8.93
CA ALA A 101 10.91 -4.32 -8.83
C ALA A 101 11.86 -3.30 -8.17
N PRO A 102 11.99 -2.06 -8.72
CA PRO A 102 12.86 -1.02 -8.18
C PRO A 102 12.18 -0.29 -7.00
N ILE A 103 11.78 -1.06 -6.00
CA ILE A 103 11.15 -0.55 -4.77
C ILE A 103 12.20 -0.15 -3.74
N GLN A 104 11.82 0.78 -2.86
CA GLN A 104 12.60 1.14 -1.68
C GLN A 104 11.67 1.26 -0.47
N TYR A 105 12.00 0.57 0.62
CA TYR A 105 11.35 0.75 1.93
C TYR A 105 11.74 2.11 2.47
N VAL A 106 10.78 2.97 2.80
CA VAL A 106 11.05 4.33 3.29
C VAL A 106 10.62 4.55 4.73
N ALA A 107 9.61 3.82 5.22
CA ALA A 107 9.17 3.83 6.61
C ALA A 107 8.37 2.56 6.93
N TYR A 108 8.09 2.35 8.22
CA TYR A 108 7.24 1.26 8.69
C TYR A 108 6.34 1.69 9.86
N GLU A 109 5.28 0.91 10.09
CA GLU A 109 4.47 0.94 11.31
C GLU A 109 4.83 -0.26 12.19
N PRO A 110 4.76 -0.14 13.54
CA PRO A 110 5.03 -1.25 14.45
C PRO A 110 4.13 -2.47 14.20
N PRO A 111 4.45 -3.64 14.78
CA PRO A 111 3.65 -4.85 14.63
C PRO A 111 2.17 -4.67 14.98
N ALA A 112 1.29 -5.21 14.14
CA ALA A 112 -0.17 -5.21 14.33
C ALA A 112 -0.76 -6.62 14.10
N PRO A 113 -0.34 -7.64 14.88
CA PRO A 113 -0.67 -9.04 14.62
C PRO A 113 -2.18 -9.35 14.65
N LYS A 114 -2.97 -8.56 15.37
CA LYS A 114 -4.44 -8.71 15.44
C LYS A 114 -5.18 -8.19 14.20
N GLY A 115 -4.50 -7.43 13.35
CA GLY A 115 -5.09 -6.83 12.14
C GLY A 115 -5.25 -7.79 10.97
N GLU A 116 -4.97 -9.08 11.18
CA GLU A 116 -5.20 -10.16 10.22
C GLU A 116 -5.54 -11.47 10.94
N ALA A 117 -6.37 -12.31 10.32
CA ALA A 117 -6.83 -13.54 10.94
C ALA A 117 -7.20 -14.62 9.93
N ILE A 118 -7.24 -15.86 10.42
CA ILE A 118 -7.89 -17.01 9.79
C ILE A 118 -9.32 -17.05 10.33
N LEU A 119 -10.29 -16.80 9.46
CA LEU A 119 -11.71 -16.81 9.77
C LEU A 119 -12.35 -18.14 9.36
N VAL A 120 -13.31 -18.59 10.15
CA VAL A 120 -14.18 -19.71 9.84
C VAL A 120 -15.65 -19.28 9.99
N PRO A 121 -16.61 -19.92 9.29
CA PRO A 121 -18.03 -19.66 9.48
C PRO A 121 -18.46 -19.82 10.94
N LYS A 122 -19.49 -19.08 11.37
CA LYS A 122 -20.03 -19.12 12.74
C LYS A 122 -20.24 -20.54 13.27
N ASP A 123 -20.85 -21.39 12.45
CA ASP A 123 -21.23 -22.75 12.83
C ASP A 123 -20.19 -23.81 12.41
N SER A 124 -19.00 -23.38 11.98
CA SER A 124 -17.90 -24.26 11.59
C SER A 124 -17.49 -25.18 12.75
N LYS A 125 -17.16 -26.43 12.41
CA LYS A 125 -16.61 -27.42 13.35
C LYS A 125 -15.10 -27.30 13.52
N LEU A 126 -14.44 -26.43 12.76
CA LEU A 126 -13.02 -26.17 12.87
C LEU A 126 -12.76 -25.34 14.13
N ASN A 127 -11.94 -25.85 15.05
CA ASN A 127 -11.64 -25.22 16.34
C ASN A 127 -10.16 -24.90 16.55
N SER A 128 -9.30 -25.40 15.65
CA SER A 128 -7.87 -25.17 15.66
C SER A 128 -7.32 -25.06 14.23
N VAL A 129 -6.12 -24.50 14.08
CA VAL A 129 -5.43 -24.45 12.78
C VAL A 129 -5.12 -25.86 12.26
N ALA A 130 -4.94 -26.83 13.14
CA ALA A 130 -4.71 -28.24 12.72
C ALA A 130 -5.91 -28.84 11.98
N ASP A 131 -7.13 -28.34 12.23
CA ASP A 131 -8.36 -28.80 11.57
C ASP A 131 -8.46 -28.32 10.10
N LEU A 132 -7.54 -27.44 9.66
CA LEU A 132 -7.47 -26.97 8.27
C LEU A 132 -6.93 -28.05 7.31
N LYS A 133 -6.38 -29.13 7.82
CA LYS A 133 -5.91 -30.25 6.98
C LYS A 133 -7.02 -30.78 6.07
N GLY A 134 -6.76 -30.81 4.75
CA GLY A 134 -7.73 -31.20 3.72
C GLY A 134 -8.83 -30.17 3.44
N LYS A 135 -8.72 -28.92 3.97
CA LYS A 135 -9.75 -27.88 3.84
C LYS A 135 -9.41 -26.88 2.75
N LYS A 136 -10.45 -26.29 2.18
CA LYS A 136 -10.36 -25.17 1.23
C LYS A 136 -10.17 -23.86 1.99
N VAL A 137 -9.01 -23.24 1.84
CA VAL A 137 -8.64 -22.01 2.54
C VAL A 137 -8.47 -20.88 1.54
N ALA A 138 -9.40 -19.92 1.54
CA ALA A 138 -9.30 -18.74 0.69
C ALA A 138 -8.28 -17.74 1.25
N LEU A 139 -7.47 -17.16 0.37
CA LEU A 139 -6.51 -16.12 0.70
C LEU A 139 -6.07 -15.34 -0.54
N ASN A 140 -5.49 -14.16 -0.34
CA ASN A 140 -4.84 -13.41 -1.42
C ASN A 140 -3.36 -13.83 -1.54
N LYS A 141 -2.98 -14.39 -2.69
CA LYS A 141 -1.62 -14.89 -2.94
C LYS A 141 -0.59 -13.77 -2.83
N GLY A 142 0.50 -14.03 -2.10
CA GLY A 142 1.60 -13.07 -1.95
C GLY A 142 1.30 -11.88 -1.04
N SER A 143 0.16 -11.89 -0.33
CA SER A 143 -0.17 -10.89 0.69
C SER A 143 0.27 -11.33 2.10
N ASN A 144 0.11 -10.46 3.11
CA ASN A 144 0.43 -10.76 4.51
C ASN A 144 -0.23 -12.04 5.00
N VAL A 145 -1.52 -12.21 4.68
CA VAL A 145 -2.29 -13.38 5.12
C VAL A 145 -1.78 -14.68 4.50
N HIS A 146 -1.01 -14.60 3.41
CA HIS A 146 -0.31 -15.78 2.91
C HIS A 146 0.83 -16.18 3.88
N TYR A 147 1.55 -15.20 4.41
CA TYR A 147 2.58 -15.44 5.43
C TYR A 147 1.98 -15.92 6.74
N LEU A 148 0.90 -15.27 7.22
CA LEU A 148 0.17 -15.71 8.40
C LEU A 148 -0.26 -17.19 8.27
N LEU A 149 -0.89 -17.57 7.14
CA LEU A 149 -1.34 -18.94 6.93
C LEU A 149 -0.18 -19.94 6.99
N VAL A 150 0.91 -19.66 6.28
CA VAL A 150 2.12 -20.51 6.28
C VAL A 150 2.64 -20.71 7.71
N LYS A 151 2.81 -19.62 8.46
CA LYS A 151 3.35 -19.68 9.83
C LYS A 151 2.37 -20.30 10.83
N ALA A 152 1.07 -20.09 10.67
CA ALA A 152 0.06 -20.72 11.50
C ALA A 152 0.01 -22.25 11.29
N LEU A 153 0.07 -22.70 10.04
CA LEU A 153 0.13 -24.12 9.70
C LEU A 153 1.42 -24.77 10.24
N GLU A 154 2.58 -24.12 10.06
CA GLU A 154 3.86 -24.58 10.59
C GLU A 154 3.79 -24.79 12.11
N LYS A 155 3.27 -23.79 12.82
CA LYS A 155 3.07 -23.84 14.29
C LYS A 155 2.11 -24.95 14.71
N ALA A 156 1.12 -25.28 13.90
CA ALA A 156 0.16 -26.34 14.14
C ALA A 156 0.65 -27.75 13.67
N GLY A 157 1.87 -27.85 13.10
CA GLY A 157 2.41 -29.10 12.58
C GLY A 157 1.72 -29.59 11.29
N VAL A 158 1.05 -28.69 10.54
CA VAL A 158 0.39 -28.98 9.26
C VAL A 158 1.26 -28.46 8.12
N LYS A 159 1.55 -29.30 7.13
CA LYS A 159 2.26 -28.87 5.94
C LYS A 159 1.34 -28.01 5.04
N TYR A 160 1.89 -27.00 4.39
CA TYR A 160 1.15 -26.19 3.44
C TYR A 160 0.51 -27.01 2.31
N SER A 161 1.14 -28.11 1.90
CA SER A 161 0.64 -29.05 0.91
C SER A 161 -0.54 -29.94 1.41
N GLU A 162 -0.86 -29.89 2.69
CA GLU A 162 -1.98 -30.65 3.28
C GLU A 162 -3.29 -29.87 3.33
N ILE A 163 -3.31 -28.61 2.87
CA ILE A 163 -4.52 -27.82 2.67
C ILE A 163 -4.77 -27.58 1.18
N GLU A 164 -5.96 -27.12 0.83
CA GLU A 164 -6.32 -26.67 -0.53
C GLU A 164 -6.39 -25.13 -0.54
N PRO A 165 -5.29 -24.42 -0.91
CA PRO A 165 -5.31 -22.96 -0.96
C PRO A 165 -6.10 -22.47 -2.18
N VAL A 166 -7.07 -21.58 -1.94
CA VAL A 166 -7.90 -20.95 -2.98
C VAL A 166 -7.51 -19.49 -3.10
N PHE A 167 -6.79 -19.15 -4.17
CA PHE A 167 -6.27 -17.80 -4.36
C PHE A 167 -7.32 -16.88 -4.98
N LEU A 168 -7.80 -15.93 -4.19
CA LEU A 168 -8.85 -14.98 -4.58
C LEU A 168 -8.47 -13.55 -4.13
N ALA A 169 -8.99 -12.56 -4.87
CA ALA A 169 -8.99 -11.18 -4.39
C ALA A 169 -9.94 -11.05 -3.17
N PRO A 170 -9.75 -10.06 -2.28
CA PRO A 170 -10.54 -9.95 -1.04
C PRO A 170 -12.06 -9.97 -1.24
N ALA A 171 -12.59 -9.29 -2.26
CA ALA A 171 -14.02 -9.26 -2.54
C ALA A 171 -14.56 -10.63 -3.00
N ASP A 172 -13.83 -11.34 -3.87
CA ASP A 172 -14.20 -12.67 -4.35
C ASP A 172 -14.07 -13.71 -3.25
N ALA A 173 -13.01 -13.60 -2.42
CA ALA A 173 -12.81 -14.45 -1.25
C ALA A 173 -13.94 -14.30 -0.24
N ARG A 174 -14.38 -13.06 0.03
CA ARG A 174 -15.56 -12.79 0.85
C ARG A 174 -16.79 -13.48 0.32
N ALA A 175 -17.08 -13.30 -0.97
CA ALA A 175 -18.24 -13.91 -1.60
C ALA A 175 -18.17 -15.46 -1.59
N ALA A 176 -16.98 -16.05 -1.76
CA ALA A 176 -16.79 -17.50 -1.66
C ALA A 176 -16.99 -17.99 -0.23
N PHE A 177 -16.50 -17.27 0.77
CA PHE A 177 -16.64 -17.57 2.19
C PHE A 177 -18.12 -17.52 2.63
N GLU A 178 -18.83 -16.43 2.30
CA GLU A 178 -20.24 -16.23 2.64
C GLU A 178 -21.16 -17.30 2.03
N ARG A 179 -20.81 -17.84 0.84
CA ARG A 179 -21.56 -18.94 0.20
C ARG A 179 -21.16 -20.33 0.68
N GLY A 180 -20.19 -20.44 1.57
CA GLY A 180 -19.67 -21.74 2.01
C GLY A 180 -18.88 -22.51 0.93
N ALA A 181 -18.36 -21.82 -0.10
CA ALA A 181 -17.53 -22.44 -1.13
C ALA A 181 -16.10 -22.73 -0.67
N VAL A 182 -15.70 -22.15 0.46
CA VAL A 182 -14.43 -22.41 1.16
C VAL A 182 -14.69 -22.61 2.65
N ASP A 183 -13.83 -23.39 3.31
CA ASP A 183 -13.99 -23.75 4.73
C ASP A 183 -13.44 -22.65 5.66
N ALA A 184 -12.44 -21.90 5.20
CA ALA A 184 -11.81 -20.82 5.93
C ALA A 184 -11.40 -19.70 4.98
N TRP A 185 -11.25 -18.48 5.55
CA TRP A 185 -10.78 -17.31 4.82
C TRP A 185 -9.71 -16.59 5.65
N VAL A 186 -8.51 -16.41 5.09
CA VAL A 186 -7.43 -15.66 5.72
C VAL A 186 -7.46 -14.25 5.15
N ILE A 187 -7.67 -13.27 6.04
CA ILE A 187 -7.93 -11.87 5.63
C ILE A 187 -7.46 -10.88 6.69
N TRP A 188 -7.27 -9.64 6.28
CA TRP A 188 -6.90 -8.49 7.12
C TRP A 188 -8.07 -7.52 7.29
N ASP A 189 -7.93 -6.60 8.26
CA ASP A 189 -8.87 -5.51 8.47
C ASP A 189 -8.85 -4.48 7.30
N PRO A 190 -9.96 -3.83 6.97
CA PRO A 190 -11.25 -3.90 7.66
C PRO A 190 -12.14 -5.07 7.20
N PHE A 191 -11.70 -5.92 6.26
CA PHE A 191 -12.47 -7.05 5.75
C PHE A 191 -12.74 -8.08 6.86
N GLN A 192 -11.77 -8.30 7.76
CA GLN A 192 -11.92 -9.17 8.93
C GLN A 192 -13.07 -8.68 9.81
N ALA A 193 -13.04 -7.44 10.30
CA ALA A 193 -14.07 -6.87 11.13
C ALA A 193 -15.45 -6.84 10.42
N ALA A 194 -15.46 -6.55 9.12
CA ALA A 194 -16.68 -6.55 8.33
C ALA A 194 -17.29 -7.96 8.21
N ALA A 195 -16.49 -9.01 8.03
CA ALA A 195 -16.97 -10.39 7.99
C ALA A 195 -17.49 -10.85 9.34
N GLU A 196 -16.76 -10.57 10.42
CA GLU A 196 -17.19 -10.84 11.81
C GLU A 196 -18.55 -10.22 12.11
N ALA A 197 -18.72 -8.94 11.77
CA ALA A 197 -19.97 -8.20 12.01
C ALA A 197 -21.14 -8.68 11.15
N ALA A 198 -20.90 -8.98 9.86
CA ALA A 198 -21.96 -9.31 8.91
C ALA A 198 -22.42 -10.77 9.01
N THR A 199 -21.51 -11.70 9.29
CA THR A 199 -21.78 -13.14 9.22
C THR A 199 -21.64 -13.87 10.55
N GLY A 200 -21.13 -13.19 11.59
CA GLY A 200 -20.74 -13.82 12.83
C GLY A 200 -19.56 -14.78 12.67
N ALA A 201 -18.72 -14.58 11.66
CA ALA A 201 -17.52 -15.38 11.44
C ALA A 201 -16.65 -15.39 12.70
N ARG A 202 -16.03 -16.55 13.00
CA ARG A 202 -15.16 -16.71 14.16
C ARG A 202 -13.70 -16.64 13.74
N THR A 203 -12.89 -15.96 14.52
CA THR A 203 -11.43 -16.01 14.41
C THR A 203 -10.93 -17.35 14.94
N LEU A 204 -10.34 -18.17 14.06
CA LEU A 204 -9.68 -19.42 14.39
C LEU A 204 -8.28 -19.15 14.98
N ALA A 205 -7.55 -18.23 14.35
CA ALA A 205 -6.27 -17.71 14.83
C ALA A 205 -6.04 -16.31 14.21
N ASP A 206 -5.36 -15.44 14.94
CA ASP A 206 -4.80 -14.19 14.44
C ASP A 206 -3.26 -14.26 14.40
N GLY A 207 -2.59 -13.16 14.08
CA GLY A 207 -1.12 -13.11 14.01
C GLY A 207 -0.41 -13.17 15.36
N THR A 208 -1.13 -13.07 16.49
CA THR A 208 -0.55 -12.97 17.82
C THR A 208 0.34 -14.17 18.16
N GLY A 209 1.63 -13.92 18.37
CA GLY A 209 2.64 -14.96 18.62
C GLY A 209 2.93 -15.87 17.42
N ILE A 210 2.53 -15.46 16.21
CA ILE A 210 2.75 -16.18 14.94
C ILE A 210 3.53 -15.30 13.98
N VAL A 211 3.04 -14.09 13.68
CA VAL A 211 3.67 -13.12 12.76
C VAL A 211 3.58 -11.71 13.31
N SER A 212 4.41 -10.82 12.83
CA SER A 212 4.43 -9.41 13.26
C SER A 212 3.34 -8.59 12.57
N ASN A 213 3.04 -8.87 11.33
CA ASN A 213 2.14 -8.09 10.48
C ASN A 213 2.54 -6.61 10.46
N TYR A 214 3.79 -6.34 10.08
CA TYR A 214 4.28 -4.98 9.80
C TYR A 214 3.55 -4.36 8.62
N GLN A 215 3.37 -3.04 8.67
CA GLN A 215 3.02 -2.23 7.52
C GLN A 215 4.26 -1.43 7.08
N PHE A 216 4.53 -1.41 5.78
CA PHE A 216 5.65 -0.68 5.20
C PHE A 216 5.18 0.34 4.18
N TYR A 217 5.89 1.47 4.14
CA TYR A 217 5.77 2.49 3.11
C TYR A 217 6.88 2.33 2.10
N PHE A 218 6.51 2.42 0.84
CA PHE A 218 7.40 2.24 -0.30
C PHE A 218 7.40 3.46 -1.19
N SER A 219 8.54 3.70 -1.80
CA SER A 219 8.66 4.58 -2.95
C SER A 219 9.40 3.86 -4.07
N SER A 220 9.21 4.28 -5.31
CA SER A 220 10.12 3.86 -6.37
C SER A 220 11.52 4.44 -6.10
N LYS A 221 12.56 3.68 -6.36
CA LYS A 221 13.95 4.13 -6.21
C LYS A 221 14.19 5.45 -6.95
N LYS A 222 13.68 5.56 -8.18
CA LYS A 222 13.77 6.78 -9.00
C LYS A 222 13.18 8.00 -8.27
N PHE A 223 12.00 7.85 -7.63
CA PHE A 223 11.34 8.99 -6.97
C PHE A 223 12.05 9.39 -5.67
N VAL A 224 12.58 8.43 -4.92
CA VAL A 224 13.42 8.72 -3.74
C VAL A 224 14.67 9.51 -4.13
N GLU A 225 15.30 9.17 -5.26
CA GLU A 225 16.51 9.85 -5.75
C GLU A 225 16.22 11.25 -6.33
N SER A 226 15.10 11.42 -7.06
CA SER A 226 14.77 12.70 -7.72
C SER A 226 14.13 13.73 -6.78
N ASP A 227 13.26 13.29 -5.88
CA ASP A 227 12.44 14.18 -5.06
C ASP A 227 12.38 13.71 -3.57
N PRO A 228 13.54 13.48 -2.90
CA PRO A 228 13.61 12.92 -1.55
C PRO A 228 12.84 13.74 -0.52
N LYS A 229 12.83 15.07 -0.66
CA LYS A 229 12.10 15.99 0.22
C LYS A 229 10.59 15.81 0.14
N ILE A 230 10.08 15.38 -1.00
CA ILE A 230 8.64 15.09 -1.17
C ILE A 230 8.28 13.79 -0.47
N VAL A 231 9.15 12.78 -0.55
CA VAL A 231 8.98 11.55 0.25
C VAL A 231 8.93 11.89 1.75
N ASP A 232 9.86 12.69 2.25
CA ASP A 232 9.90 13.10 3.65
C ASP A 232 8.67 13.93 4.07
N LEU A 233 8.17 14.82 3.17
CA LEU A 233 6.93 15.56 3.39
C LEU A 233 5.72 14.63 3.52
N VAL A 234 5.60 13.64 2.65
CA VAL A 234 4.50 12.64 2.72
C VAL A 234 4.60 11.84 4.02
N LEU A 235 5.80 11.40 4.43
CA LEU A 235 5.99 10.67 5.68
C LEU A 235 5.69 11.53 6.91
N ALA A 236 6.02 12.82 6.89
CA ALA A 236 5.66 13.76 7.96
C ALA A 236 4.14 13.93 8.08
N GLN A 237 3.42 14.07 6.95
CA GLN A 237 1.96 14.16 6.93
C GLN A 237 1.29 12.84 7.37
N LEU A 238 1.88 11.70 7.06
CA LEU A 238 1.45 10.42 7.60
C LEU A 238 1.61 10.36 9.12
N GLY A 239 2.71 10.88 9.67
CA GLY A 239 2.93 10.99 11.11
C GLY A 239 1.85 11.83 11.81
N GLU A 240 1.52 13.01 11.27
CA GLU A 240 0.45 13.88 11.80
C GLU A 240 -0.93 13.18 11.80
N VAL A 241 -1.24 12.45 10.74
CA VAL A 241 -2.51 11.68 10.63
C VAL A 241 -2.51 10.49 11.59
N ASP A 242 -1.38 9.82 11.75
CA ASP A 242 -1.23 8.69 12.67
C ASP A 242 -1.40 9.12 14.14
N ASP A 243 -0.79 10.24 14.54
CA ASP A 243 -0.94 10.81 15.88
C ASP A 243 -2.40 11.19 16.18
N TRP A 244 -3.08 11.81 15.20
CA TRP A 244 -4.50 12.08 15.31
C TRP A 244 -5.32 10.79 15.46
N ALA A 245 -5.05 9.79 14.63
CA ALA A 245 -5.77 8.52 14.65
C ALA A 245 -5.59 7.76 15.97
N LYS A 246 -4.41 7.83 16.55
CA LYS A 246 -4.12 7.29 17.89
C LYS A 246 -4.90 8.01 19.00
N GLY A 247 -5.09 9.32 18.86
CA GLY A 247 -5.74 10.17 19.86
C GLY A 247 -7.26 10.07 19.89
N ASP A 248 -7.90 9.84 18.74
CA ASP A 248 -9.37 9.81 18.63
C ASP A 248 -9.85 8.82 17.55
N ILE A 249 -9.88 7.54 17.94
CA ILE A 249 -10.32 6.45 17.06
C ILE A 249 -11.76 6.65 16.58
N HIS A 250 -12.64 7.22 17.42
CA HIS A 250 -14.05 7.42 17.04
C HIS A 250 -14.19 8.45 15.92
N ALA A 251 -13.61 9.64 16.07
CA ALA A 251 -13.63 10.67 15.04
C ALA A 251 -12.99 10.18 13.74
N VAL A 252 -11.90 9.41 13.82
CA VAL A 252 -11.27 8.78 12.66
C VAL A 252 -12.22 7.79 11.98
N ALA A 253 -12.94 6.97 12.76
CA ALA A 253 -13.89 6.01 12.21
C ALA A 253 -15.07 6.71 11.53
N GLU A 254 -15.59 7.79 12.11
CA GLU A 254 -16.65 8.61 11.48
C GLU A 254 -16.21 9.20 10.13
N GLN A 255 -14.97 9.68 10.05
CA GLN A 255 -14.45 10.24 8.81
C GLN A 255 -14.14 9.15 7.76
N LEU A 256 -13.60 8.00 8.18
CA LEU A 256 -13.14 6.96 7.26
C LEU A 256 -14.27 6.06 6.77
N ALA A 257 -15.28 5.78 7.60
CA ALA A 257 -16.36 4.84 7.30
C ALA A 257 -17.05 5.10 5.96
N PRO A 258 -17.49 6.33 5.63
CA PRO A 258 -18.10 6.62 4.33
C PRO A 258 -17.12 6.45 3.16
N ALA A 259 -15.83 6.75 3.35
CA ALA A 259 -14.81 6.66 2.33
C ALA A 259 -14.50 5.21 1.91
N ILE A 260 -14.68 4.24 2.83
CA ILE A 260 -14.42 2.82 2.57
C ILE A 260 -15.70 1.97 2.48
N GLY A 261 -16.87 2.59 2.67
CA GLY A 261 -18.18 1.93 2.53
C GLY A 261 -18.50 0.95 3.66
N LEU A 262 -18.08 1.26 4.91
CA LEU A 262 -18.33 0.45 6.10
C LEU A 262 -19.02 1.27 7.18
N SER A 263 -19.61 0.59 8.19
CA SER A 263 -20.19 1.27 9.35
C SER A 263 -19.11 1.71 10.34
N VAL A 264 -19.37 2.81 11.06
CA VAL A 264 -18.45 3.34 12.08
C VAL A 264 -18.01 2.26 13.10
N PRO A 265 -18.91 1.44 13.69
CA PRO A 265 -18.48 0.40 14.63
C PRO A 265 -17.51 -0.61 14.04
N VAL A 266 -17.67 -1.00 12.78
CA VAL A 266 -16.76 -1.93 12.09
C VAL A 266 -15.38 -1.28 11.89
N VAL A 267 -15.36 -0.01 11.47
CA VAL A 267 -14.11 0.73 11.28
C VAL A 267 -13.37 0.94 12.61
N GLU A 268 -14.08 1.23 13.70
CA GLU A 268 -13.47 1.32 15.04
C GLU A 268 -12.78 0.01 15.46
N VAL A 269 -13.42 -1.14 15.21
CA VAL A 269 -12.80 -2.44 15.52
C VAL A 269 -11.50 -2.60 14.73
N ALA A 270 -11.51 -2.30 13.43
CA ALA A 270 -10.33 -2.37 12.58
C ALA A 270 -9.22 -1.41 13.05
N LEU A 271 -9.57 -0.15 13.39
CA LEU A 271 -8.61 0.84 13.89
C LEU A 271 -7.99 0.43 15.24
N LYS A 272 -8.74 -0.20 16.13
CA LYS A 272 -8.23 -0.70 17.44
C LYS A 272 -7.25 -1.87 17.29
N ARG A 273 -7.25 -2.55 16.14
CA ARG A 273 -6.31 -3.65 15.83
C ARG A 273 -5.05 -3.17 15.10
N GLN A 274 -5.03 -1.93 14.61
CA GLN A 274 -3.84 -1.32 14.00
C GLN A 274 -2.82 -0.92 15.06
N SER A 275 -1.56 -0.80 14.64
CA SER A 275 -0.53 -0.12 15.39
C SER A 275 -0.40 1.34 14.94
N TYR A 276 0.26 2.15 15.75
CA TYR A 276 0.47 3.57 15.53
C TYR A 276 1.95 3.95 15.71
N GLY A 277 2.43 4.90 14.94
CA GLY A 277 3.79 5.39 14.92
C GLY A 277 4.49 5.09 13.61
N ILE A 278 4.63 6.12 12.74
CA ILE A 278 5.44 6.01 11.52
C ILE A 278 6.91 6.14 11.90
N LYS A 279 7.71 5.13 11.56
CA LYS A 279 9.11 5.02 11.98
C LYS A 279 10.05 4.82 10.80
N PRO A 280 11.29 5.35 10.88
CA PRO A 280 12.33 5.06 9.89
C PRO A 280 12.75 3.59 9.99
N ILE A 281 13.14 3.00 8.85
CA ILE A 281 13.59 1.60 8.79
C ILE A 281 14.82 1.38 9.68
N THR A 282 14.78 0.33 10.51
CA THR A 282 15.85 -0.05 11.44
C THR A 282 16.43 -1.41 11.06
N GLU A 283 17.66 -1.70 11.53
CA GLU A 283 18.31 -3.01 11.29
C GLU A 283 17.47 -4.16 11.88
N SER A 284 16.80 -3.96 13.02
CA SER A 284 15.93 -5.00 13.59
C SER A 284 14.77 -5.33 12.64
N VAL A 285 14.11 -4.31 12.06
CA VAL A 285 13.00 -4.51 11.13
C VAL A 285 13.48 -5.12 9.80
N ILE A 286 14.69 -4.75 9.34
CA ILE A 286 15.32 -5.40 8.17
C ILE A 286 15.53 -6.90 8.44
N ASN A 287 16.00 -7.26 9.63
CA ASN A 287 16.22 -8.66 10.01
C ASN A 287 14.90 -9.44 10.12
N ASP A 288 13.86 -8.85 10.73
CA ASP A 288 12.54 -9.48 10.80
C ASP A 288 11.99 -9.71 9.37
N GLN A 289 12.09 -8.70 8.52
CA GLN A 289 11.64 -8.78 7.13
C GLN A 289 12.46 -9.78 6.30
N GLN A 290 13.75 -9.95 6.60
CA GLN A 290 14.58 -10.98 5.99
C GLN A 290 14.09 -12.40 6.32
N GLN A 291 13.61 -12.65 7.55
CA GLN A 291 13.02 -13.93 7.92
C GLN A 291 11.77 -14.27 7.10
N VAL A 292 10.95 -13.25 6.77
CA VAL A 292 9.80 -13.43 5.87
C VAL A 292 10.28 -13.88 4.48
N ALA A 293 11.30 -13.22 3.94
CA ALA A 293 11.88 -13.55 2.64
C ALA A 293 12.47 -14.97 2.62
N ASP A 294 13.23 -15.34 3.65
CA ASP A 294 13.85 -16.66 3.76
C ASP A 294 12.80 -17.77 3.88
N THR A 295 11.70 -17.52 4.60
CA THR A 295 10.57 -18.44 4.68
C THR A 295 9.94 -18.70 3.32
N PHE A 296 9.64 -17.66 2.54
CA PHE A 296 9.07 -17.82 1.20
C PHE A 296 10.03 -18.47 0.21
N PHE A 297 11.32 -18.21 0.33
CA PHE A 297 12.33 -18.89 -0.48
C PHE A 297 12.43 -20.38 -0.14
N ALA A 298 12.48 -20.74 1.14
CA ALA A 298 12.54 -22.15 1.59
C ALA A 298 11.32 -22.96 1.14
N LEU A 299 10.16 -22.32 1.00
CA LEU A 299 8.93 -22.92 0.48
C LEU A 299 8.85 -22.94 -1.06
N GLY A 300 9.84 -22.39 -1.76
CA GLY A 300 9.81 -22.27 -3.23
C GLY A 300 8.76 -21.30 -3.75
N LEU A 301 8.25 -20.39 -2.91
CA LEU A 301 7.23 -19.40 -3.29
C LEU A 301 7.83 -18.17 -3.96
N ILE A 302 9.12 -17.92 -3.79
CA ILE A 302 9.91 -16.96 -4.57
C ILE A 302 11.06 -17.70 -5.28
N PRO A 303 11.47 -17.27 -6.50
CA PRO A 303 12.40 -18.02 -7.33
C PRO A 303 13.89 -17.88 -6.91
N LYS A 304 14.21 -16.88 -6.10
CA LYS A 304 15.60 -16.58 -5.68
C LYS A 304 15.63 -15.96 -4.27
N GLN A 305 16.74 -16.15 -3.59
CA GLN A 305 17.02 -15.40 -2.36
C GLN A 305 17.18 -13.91 -2.66
N ILE A 306 16.71 -13.09 -1.74
CA ILE A 306 16.80 -11.63 -1.77
C ILE A 306 17.39 -11.11 -0.46
N LYS A 307 17.99 -9.92 -0.50
CA LYS A 307 18.47 -9.20 0.68
C LYS A 307 17.65 -7.95 0.89
N ILE A 308 16.96 -7.88 2.00
CA ILE A 308 16.09 -6.72 2.32
C ILE A 308 16.91 -5.45 2.47
N SER A 309 18.14 -5.55 2.99
CA SER A 309 19.08 -4.43 3.12
C SER A 309 19.40 -3.70 1.79
N ASP A 310 19.26 -4.38 0.64
CA ASP A 310 19.56 -3.81 -0.68
C ASP A 310 18.52 -2.75 -1.11
N VAL A 311 17.34 -2.78 -0.50
CA VAL A 311 16.18 -1.93 -0.85
C VAL A 311 15.65 -1.12 0.34
N ALA A 312 16.36 -1.11 1.47
CA ALA A 312 15.99 -0.32 2.65
C ALA A 312 16.64 1.06 2.61
N ARG A 313 15.84 2.13 2.73
CA ARG A 313 16.37 3.49 2.94
C ARG A 313 16.85 3.60 4.38
N ARG A 314 18.13 3.85 4.56
CA ARG A 314 18.71 4.10 5.89
C ARG A 314 18.48 5.54 6.32
N SER A 315 18.25 5.76 7.62
CA SER A 315 18.16 7.10 8.18
C SER A 315 19.51 7.81 7.98
N GLY A 316 19.49 8.96 7.29
CA GLY A 316 20.70 9.79 7.06
C GLY A 316 21.44 9.51 5.75
N SER A 317 20.87 8.76 4.82
CA SER A 317 21.37 8.63 3.44
C SER A 317 20.63 9.57 2.49
#